data_54a89cd331385520d39ba0e21fabc0b1
#
_entry.id   54a89cd331385520d39ba0e21fabc0b1
#
_cell.length_a   1.000
_cell.length_b   1.000
_cell.length_c   1.000
_cell.angle_alpha   90.00
_cell.angle_beta   90.00
_cell.angle_gamma   90.00
#
_symmetry.space_group_name_H-M   'P 1'
#
loop_
_entity.id
_entity.type
_entity.pdbx_description
1 polymer ?
#
loop_
_entity_poly.entity_id
_entity_poly.type
_entity_poly.pdbx_seq_one_letter_code
_entity_poly.pdbx_strand_id
1 'polypeptide(L)'
;DKEGNIILSRKTDIGKYIYSNIVTADTPVKGLPVSDPVNFLVPVTGANQYVMKYRFVHVSRWGEEKIQDYIEAEFNLRMRLLFEIGYRKNYTQKQIVESILQGYNIKNTTLNYEAVKKSDYRNNRKNRKIIFDDLQKSEI
;
A
#
# COMPACT_ATOMS: atom_id res chain seq x y z
N ASP A 1 -13.27 -11.35 -0.24
CA ASP A 1 -14.38 -12.31 -0.17
C ASP A 1 -14.07 -13.45 0.82
N LYS A 2 -14.91 -14.47 0.89
CA LYS A 2 -14.73 -15.61 1.80
C LYS A 2 -13.50 -16.49 1.46
N GLU A 3 -12.98 -16.36 0.26
CA GLU A 3 -11.80 -17.08 -0.23
C GLU A 3 -10.49 -16.30 -0.05
N GLY A 4 -10.55 -15.15 0.62
CA GLY A 4 -9.39 -14.30 0.86
C GLY A 4 -9.01 -13.38 -0.32
N ASN A 5 -9.82 -13.32 -1.38
CA ASN A 5 -9.58 -12.40 -2.49
C ASN A 5 -10.02 -10.99 -2.14
N ILE A 6 -9.26 -10.01 -2.61
CA ILE A 6 -9.58 -8.60 -2.42
C ILE A 6 -10.52 -8.14 -3.53
N ILE A 7 -11.69 -7.63 -3.16
CA ILE A 7 -12.64 -7.06 -4.12
C ILE A 7 -12.22 -5.64 -4.45
N LEU A 8 -11.90 -5.37 -5.72
CA LEU A 8 -11.53 -4.04 -6.17
C LEU A 8 -12.72 -3.08 -6.12
N SER A 9 -12.48 -1.90 -5.58
CA SER A 9 -13.47 -0.83 -5.51
C SER A 9 -12.94 0.43 -6.19
N ARG A 10 -13.74 1.00 -7.09
CA ARG A 10 -13.44 2.31 -7.71
C ARG A 10 -13.65 3.49 -6.76
N LYS A 11 -14.11 3.24 -5.55
CA LYS A 11 -14.29 4.29 -4.52
C LYS A 11 -13.01 4.58 -3.74
N THR A 12 -12.04 3.68 -3.76
CA THR A 12 -10.74 3.85 -3.09
C THR A 12 -9.68 4.31 -4.08
N ASP A 13 -8.70 5.09 -3.63
CA ASP A 13 -7.63 5.58 -4.49
C ASP A 13 -6.76 4.44 -5.03
N ILE A 14 -6.43 3.46 -4.17
CA ILE A 14 -5.69 2.28 -4.61
C ILE A 14 -6.50 1.45 -5.62
N GLY A 15 -7.80 1.30 -5.41
CA GLY A 15 -8.67 0.61 -6.36
C GLY A 15 -8.71 1.29 -7.71
N LYS A 16 -8.88 2.62 -7.75
CA LYS A 16 -8.81 3.41 -9.00
C LYS A 16 -7.47 3.23 -9.70
N TYR A 17 -6.36 3.25 -8.93
CA TYR A 17 -5.04 3.08 -9.48
C TYR A 17 -4.82 1.70 -10.08
N ILE A 18 -5.26 0.64 -9.40
CA ILE A 18 -5.21 -0.74 -9.93
C ILE A 18 -6.06 -0.85 -11.19
N TYR A 19 -7.29 -0.32 -11.19
CA TYR A 19 -8.15 -0.31 -12.38
C TYR A 19 -7.50 0.38 -13.58
N SER A 20 -6.77 1.47 -13.37
CA SER A 20 -6.08 2.21 -14.44
C SER A 20 -4.95 1.40 -15.10
N ASN A 21 -4.45 0.37 -14.42
CA ASN A 21 -3.39 -0.52 -14.92
C ASN A 21 -3.92 -1.85 -15.47
N ILE A 22 -5.24 -2.07 -15.46
CA ILE A 22 -5.84 -3.25 -16.07
C ILE A 22 -5.95 -3.05 -17.58
N VAL A 23 -5.47 -4.01 -18.33
CA VAL A 23 -5.56 -4.07 -19.79
C VAL A 23 -6.33 -5.30 -20.23
N THR A 24 -6.87 -5.26 -21.45
CA THR A 24 -7.65 -6.35 -22.02
C THR A 24 -6.82 -7.13 -23.06
N ALA A 25 -7.12 -8.42 -23.19
CA ALA A 25 -6.52 -9.28 -24.20
C ALA A 25 -7.57 -10.21 -24.80
N ASP A 26 -7.33 -10.68 -26.03
CA ASP A 26 -8.22 -11.62 -26.73
C ASP A 26 -7.96 -13.07 -26.31
N THR A 27 -6.81 -13.35 -25.72
CA THR A 27 -6.40 -14.67 -25.23
C THR A 27 -6.01 -14.59 -23.76
N PRO A 28 -6.13 -15.70 -22.99
CA PRO A 28 -5.67 -15.74 -21.62
C PRO A 28 -4.17 -15.42 -21.51
N VAL A 29 -3.82 -14.54 -20.59
CA VAL A 29 -2.43 -14.21 -20.28
C VAL A 29 -1.99 -15.03 -19.08
N LYS A 30 -0.92 -15.84 -19.24
CA LYS A 30 -0.31 -16.56 -18.13
C LYS A 30 0.56 -15.60 -17.32
N GLY A 31 0.23 -15.44 -16.05
CA GLY A 31 1.10 -14.77 -15.09
C GLY A 31 2.37 -15.57 -14.79
N LEU A 32 3.42 -14.91 -14.35
CA LEU A 32 4.59 -15.57 -13.79
C LEU A 32 4.21 -16.22 -12.45
N PRO A 33 4.73 -17.41 -12.11
CA PRO A 33 4.48 -18.01 -10.81
C PRO A 33 5.06 -17.13 -9.69
N VAL A 34 4.24 -16.81 -8.71
CA VAL A 34 4.59 -15.97 -7.56
C VAL A 34 4.38 -16.78 -6.29
N SER A 35 5.25 -16.64 -5.29
CA SER A 35 5.18 -17.41 -4.04
C SER A 35 4.07 -16.92 -3.17
N ASP A 36 3.52 -15.89 -3.06
CA ASP A 36 2.38 -15.43 -2.26
C ASP A 36 1.52 -14.44 -3.06
N PRO A 37 0.70 -14.95 -4.00
CA PRO A 37 -0.09 -14.08 -4.85
C PRO A 37 -1.20 -13.38 -4.08
N VAL A 38 -1.33 -12.08 -4.28
CA VAL A 38 -2.51 -11.33 -3.86
C VAL A 38 -3.50 -11.33 -5.02
N ASN A 39 -4.66 -11.92 -4.81
CA ASN A 39 -5.70 -12.02 -5.82
C ASN A 39 -6.71 -10.88 -5.68
N PHE A 40 -6.95 -10.19 -6.78
CA PHE A 40 -7.98 -9.17 -6.86
C PHE A 40 -9.16 -9.66 -7.70
N LEU A 41 -10.36 -9.46 -7.19
CA LEU A 41 -11.60 -9.68 -7.93
C LEU A 41 -12.07 -8.37 -8.54
N VAL A 42 -12.31 -8.38 -9.83
CA VAL A 42 -12.93 -7.28 -10.56
C VAL A 42 -14.43 -7.53 -10.60
N PRO A 43 -15.26 -6.73 -9.90
CA PRO A 43 -16.71 -6.91 -9.94
C PRO A 43 -17.27 -6.69 -11.34
N VAL A 44 -18.18 -7.56 -11.78
CA VAL A 44 -18.90 -7.37 -13.03
C VAL A 44 -19.95 -6.27 -12.85
N THR A 45 -19.91 -5.29 -13.72
CA THR A 45 -20.84 -4.15 -13.73
C THR A 45 -21.47 -3.99 -15.13
N GLY A 46 -22.49 -3.17 -15.24
CA GLY A 46 -23.06 -2.84 -16.55
C GLY A 46 -22.06 -2.26 -17.55
N ALA A 47 -21.07 -1.53 -17.04
CA ALA A 47 -20.02 -0.92 -17.88
C ALA A 47 -18.97 -1.90 -18.41
N ASN A 48 -18.65 -2.95 -17.65
CA ASN A 48 -17.57 -3.90 -18.00
C ASN A 48 -18.07 -5.31 -18.38
N GLN A 49 -19.35 -5.58 -18.31
CA GLN A 49 -19.91 -6.93 -18.51
C GLN A 49 -19.54 -7.56 -19.87
N TYR A 50 -19.46 -6.75 -20.91
CA TYR A 50 -19.05 -7.24 -22.23
C TYR A 50 -17.59 -7.70 -22.23
N VAL A 51 -16.70 -6.89 -21.71
CA VAL A 51 -15.27 -7.22 -21.59
C VAL A 51 -15.07 -8.45 -20.73
N MET A 52 -15.73 -8.53 -19.58
CA MET A 52 -15.62 -9.65 -18.65
C MET A 52 -16.16 -10.97 -19.22
N LYS A 53 -17.11 -10.90 -20.15
CA LYS A 53 -17.71 -12.07 -20.80
C LYS A 53 -16.91 -12.56 -22.00
N TYR A 54 -16.37 -11.66 -22.81
CA TYR A 54 -15.81 -11.99 -24.13
C TYR A 54 -14.31 -11.78 -24.25
N ARG A 55 -13.70 -11.13 -23.28
CA ARG A 55 -12.27 -10.84 -23.29
C ARG A 55 -11.62 -11.23 -21.97
N PHE A 56 -10.31 -11.21 -21.94
CA PHE A 56 -9.51 -11.45 -20.74
C PHE A 56 -8.94 -10.14 -20.24
N VAL A 57 -8.84 -10.02 -18.91
CA VAL A 57 -8.22 -8.86 -18.24
C VAL A 57 -6.97 -9.30 -17.50
N HIS A 58 -5.95 -8.47 -17.53
CA HIS A 58 -4.71 -8.71 -16.82
C HIS A 58 -4.02 -7.38 -16.49
N VAL A 59 -3.01 -7.45 -15.64
CA VAL A 59 -2.11 -6.34 -15.39
C VAL A 59 -0.77 -6.67 -16.05
N SER A 60 -0.23 -5.73 -16.86
CA SER A 60 1.09 -5.91 -17.46
C SER A 60 2.18 -5.91 -16.38
N ARG A 61 3.35 -6.48 -16.69
CA ARG A 61 4.48 -6.47 -15.76
C ARG A 61 4.82 -5.05 -15.29
N TRP A 62 4.82 -4.10 -16.20
CA TRP A 62 5.04 -2.70 -15.86
C TRP A 62 3.93 -2.10 -14.99
N GLY A 63 2.68 -2.49 -15.23
CA GLY A 63 1.55 -2.14 -14.38
C GLY A 63 1.66 -2.73 -12.98
N GLU A 64 2.13 -3.97 -12.84
CA GLU A 64 2.40 -4.60 -11.55
C GLU A 64 3.48 -3.85 -10.76
N GLU A 65 4.58 -3.48 -11.39
CA GLU A 65 5.64 -2.68 -10.78
C GLU A 65 5.12 -1.33 -10.28
N LYS A 66 4.31 -0.65 -11.09
CA LYS A 66 3.66 0.61 -10.68
C LYS A 66 2.72 0.45 -9.48
N ILE A 67 1.94 -0.62 -9.45
CA ILE A 67 1.03 -0.92 -8.33
C ILE A 67 1.84 -1.18 -7.06
N GLN A 68 2.92 -1.95 -7.15
CA GLN A 68 3.82 -2.21 -6.03
C GLN A 68 4.43 -0.91 -5.49
N ASP A 69 4.96 -0.07 -6.36
CA ASP A 69 5.54 1.23 -5.98
C ASP A 69 4.52 2.12 -5.28
N TYR A 70 3.28 2.13 -5.78
CA TYR A 70 2.18 2.87 -5.17
C TYR A 70 1.85 2.36 -3.77
N ILE A 71 1.71 1.05 -3.60
CA ILE A 71 1.42 0.43 -2.30
C ILE A 71 2.55 0.71 -1.31
N GLU A 72 3.80 0.59 -1.74
CA GLU A 72 4.96 0.87 -0.91
C GLU A 72 5.02 2.33 -0.48
N ALA A 73 4.76 3.26 -1.39
CA ALA A 73 4.72 4.69 -1.09
C ALA A 73 3.61 5.03 -0.09
N GLU A 74 2.42 4.48 -0.26
CA GLU A 74 1.29 4.64 0.65
C GLU A 74 1.60 4.07 2.05
N PHE A 75 2.19 2.88 2.09
CA PHE A 75 2.60 2.26 3.35
C PHE A 75 3.64 3.12 4.08
N ASN A 76 4.66 3.57 3.38
CA ASN A 76 5.70 4.42 3.95
C ASN A 76 5.15 5.76 4.48
N LEU A 77 4.20 6.35 3.76
CA LEU A 77 3.52 7.56 4.20
C LEU A 77 2.73 7.31 5.49
N ARG A 78 1.97 6.23 5.55
CA ARG A 78 1.20 5.85 6.75
C ARG A 78 2.11 5.59 7.95
N MET A 79 3.22 4.88 7.76
CA MET A 79 4.20 4.64 8.81
C MET A 79 4.74 5.96 9.36
N ARG A 80 5.09 6.88 8.50
CA ARG A 80 5.56 8.22 8.90
C ARG A 80 4.53 8.94 9.76
N LEU A 81 3.28 8.97 9.32
CA LEU A 81 2.19 9.62 10.05
C LEU A 81 1.93 8.96 11.42
N LEU A 82 1.95 7.63 11.49
CA LEU A 82 1.73 6.90 12.73
C LEU A 82 2.84 7.16 13.76
N PHE A 83 4.10 7.19 13.34
CA PHE A 83 5.21 7.56 14.21
C PHE A 83 5.09 9.02 14.68
N GLU A 84 4.76 9.94 13.80
CA GLU A 84 4.58 11.35 14.15
C GLU A 84 3.45 11.54 15.17
N ILE A 85 2.31 10.94 14.95
CA ILE A 85 1.17 10.97 15.87
C ILE A 85 1.54 10.34 17.21
N GLY A 86 2.21 9.19 17.19
CA GLY A 86 2.63 8.51 18.41
C GLY A 86 3.58 9.35 19.26
N TYR A 87 4.58 9.98 18.64
CA TYR A 87 5.50 10.84 19.35
C TYR A 87 4.85 12.12 19.89
N ARG A 88 3.90 12.71 19.17
CA ARG A 88 3.09 13.83 19.67
C ARG A 88 2.28 13.47 20.91
N LYS A 89 1.88 12.22 21.03
CA LYS A 89 1.16 11.68 22.19
C LYS A 89 2.08 11.13 23.29
N ASN A 90 3.38 11.38 23.19
CA ASN A 90 4.41 10.93 24.12
C ASN A 90 4.56 9.40 24.24
N TYR A 91 4.17 8.64 23.20
CA TYR A 91 4.45 7.22 23.14
C TYR A 91 5.93 6.97 22.83
N THR A 92 6.48 5.90 23.39
CA THR A 92 7.82 5.45 23.06
C THR A 92 7.85 4.79 21.69
N GLN A 93 9.02 4.74 21.05
CA GLN A 93 9.19 4.04 19.77
C GLN A 93 8.68 2.59 19.84
N LYS A 94 8.98 1.88 20.94
CA LYS A 94 8.52 0.51 21.17
C LYS A 94 6.99 0.42 21.15
N GLN A 95 6.31 1.29 21.90
CA GLN A 95 4.84 1.32 21.94
C GLN A 95 4.23 1.60 20.56
N ILE A 96 4.83 2.50 19.79
CA ILE A 96 4.37 2.83 18.44
C ILE A 96 4.54 1.62 17.51
N VAL A 97 5.71 0.97 17.51
CA VAL A 97 5.97 -0.21 16.68
C VAL A 97 5.02 -1.35 17.03
N GLU A 98 4.85 -1.67 18.30
CA GLU A 98 3.93 -2.71 18.76
C GLU A 98 2.48 -2.41 18.38
N SER A 99 2.05 -1.15 18.48
CA SER A 99 0.71 -0.72 18.05
C SER A 99 0.50 -0.85 16.55
N ILE A 100 1.51 -0.54 15.75
CA ILE A 100 1.47 -0.72 14.29
C ILE A 100 1.34 -2.19 13.93
N LEU A 101 2.18 -3.05 14.51
CA LEU A 101 2.12 -4.49 14.26
C LEU A 101 0.76 -5.08 14.62
N GLN A 102 0.21 -4.69 15.77
CA GLN A 102 -1.12 -5.11 16.20
C GLN A 102 -2.21 -4.59 15.29
N GLY A 103 -2.18 -3.32 14.94
CA GLY A 103 -3.21 -2.68 14.09
C GLY A 103 -3.29 -3.26 12.68
N TYR A 104 -2.17 -3.69 12.13
CA TYR A 104 -2.09 -4.37 10.83
C TYR A 104 -2.17 -5.90 10.93
N ASN A 105 -2.40 -6.44 12.12
CA ASN A 105 -2.43 -7.89 12.37
C ASN A 105 -1.15 -8.60 11.88
N ILE A 106 -0.01 -7.95 12.07
CA ILE A 106 1.31 -8.48 11.73
C ILE A 106 1.89 -9.14 12.98
N LYS A 107 2.38 -10.36 12.82
CA LYS A 107 3.00 -11.09 13.93
C LYS A 107 4.23 -10.34 14.47
N ASN A 108 4.28 -10.15 15.79
CA ASN A 108 5.40 -9.49 16.46
C ASN A 108 6.61 -10.44 16.55
N THR A 109 7.36 -10.51 15.46
CA THR A 109 8.66 -11.19 15.38
C THR A 109 9.78 -10.15 15.40
N THR A 110 10.99 -10.57 15.76
CA THR A 110 12.16 -9.68 15.70
C THR A 110 12.33 -9.05 14.32
N LEU A 111 12.13 -9.84 13.26
CA LEU A 111 12.24 -9.37 11.88
C LEU A 111 11.20 -8.27 11.55
N ASN A 112 9.93 -8.52 11.88
CA ASN A 112 8.85 -7.56 11.63
C ASN A 112 9.00 -6.30 12.48
N TYR A 113 9.37 -6.46 13.74
CA TYR A 113 9.63 -5.36 14.65
C TYR A 113 10.75 -4.44 14.12
N GLU A 114 11.88 -5.00 13.75
CA GLU A 114 13.01 -4.25 13.21
C GLU A 114 12.69 -3.60 11.85
N ALA A 115 11.89 -4.25 11.01
CA ALA A 115 11.46 -3.69 9.73
C ALA A 115 10.62 -2.42 9.93
N VAL A 116 9.63 -2.44 10.84
CA VAL A 116 8.81 -1.26 11.17
C VAL A 116 9.65 -0.18 11.84
N LYS A 117 10.51 -0.54 12.77
CA LYS A 117 11.43 0.38 13.44
C LYS A 117 12.36 1.11 12.48
N LYS A 118 12.87 0.42 11.45
CA LYS A 118 13.71 1.03 10.41
C LYS A 118 12.98 2.11 9.62
N SER A 119 11.66 2.00 9.44
CA SER A 119 10.86 3.03 8.79
C SER A 119 10.94 4.38 9.52
N ASP A 120 10.97 4.38 10.85
CA ASP A 120 11.14 5.58 11.65
C ASP A 120 12.49 6.28 11.38
N TYR A 121 13.57 5.52 11.34
CA TYR A 121 14.92 6.08 11.09
C TYR A 121 15.10 6.61 9.67
N ARG A 122 14.61 5.90 8.67
CA ARG A 122 14.81 6.26 7.26
C ARG A 122 14.01 7.48 6.81
N ASN A 123 12.79 7.60 7.31
CA ASN A 123 11.81 8.58 6.80
C ASN A 123 11.63 9.81 7.69
N ASN A 124 11.90 9.74 8.99
CA ASN A 124 11.48 10.79 9.91
C ASN A 124 12.58 11.76 10.34
N ARG A 125 13.84 11.34 10.50
CA ARG A 125 14.87 12.26 10.97
C ARG A 125 15.24 13.36 9.98
N LYS A 126 15.41 13.01 8.69
CA LYS A 126 15.73 13.99 7.64
C LYS A 126 14.57 14.95 7.38
N ASN A 127 13.36 14.40 7.27
CA ASN A 127 12.18 15.19 6.92
C ASN A 127 11.69 16.07 8.07
N ARG A 128 11.81 15.63 9.34
CA ARG A 128 11.49 16.47 10.49
C ARG A 128 12.38 17.70 10.57
N LYS A 129 13.67 17.52 10.32
CA LYS A 129 14.61 18.65 10.34
C LYS A 129 14.28 19.66 9.24
N ILE A 130 13.99 19.20 8.03
CA ILE A 130 13.63 20.06 6.90
C ILE A 130 12.32 20.81 7.17
N ILE A 131 11.28 20.11 7.64
CA ILE A 131 9.99 20.75 7.96
C ILE A 131 10.12 21.74 9.13
N PHE A 132 10.91 21.42 10.15
CA PHE A 132 11.15 22.32 11.27
C PHE A 132 11.93 23.56 10.85
N ASP A 133 12.95 23.38 10.03
CA ASP A 133 13.76 24.49 9.49
C ASP A 133 12.93 25.39 8.56
N ASP A 134 12.02 24.82 7.79
CA ASP A 134 11.12 25.57 6.89
C ASP A 134 10.01 26.31 7.68
N LEU A 135 9.46 25.71 8.74
CA LEU A 135 8.51 26.36 9.61
C LEU A 135 9.14 27.52 10.39
N GLN A 136 10.37 27.35 10.88
CA GLN A 136 11.08 28.44 11.54
C GLN A 136 11.41 29.60 10.59
N LYS A 137 11.67 29.33 9.33
CA LYS A 137 11.89 30.38 8.32
C LYS A 137 10.62 31.13 7.92
N SER A 138 9.45 30.50 8.06
CA SER A 138 8.16 31.13 7.72
C SER A 138 7.59 32.01 8.83
N GLU A 139 8.12 31.94 10.04
CA GLU A 139 7.74 32.80 11.18
C GLU A 139 8.55 34.12 11.27
N ILE A 140 9.44 34.35 10.32
CA ILE A 140 10.15 35.60 10.15
C ILE A 140 9.53 36.35 8.95
#